data_514dc1ae58f537ff2c8212e30d97d248
#
_entry.id   514dc1ae58f537ff2c8212e30d97d248
#
_cell.length_a   1.000
_cell.length_b   1.000
_cell.length_c   1.000
_cell.angle_alpha   90.00
_cell.angle_beta   90.00
_cell.angle_gamma   90.00
#
_symmetry.space_group_name_H-M   'P 1'
#
loop_
_entity.id
_entity.type
_entity.pdbx_description
1 polymer ?
#
loop_
_entity_poly.entity_id
_entity_poly.type
_entity_poly.pdbx_seq_one_letter_code
_entity_poly.pdbx_strand_id
1 'polypeptide(L)'
;MVQRLSEPLIYEQNRKSSKYSSKIKNFKKKGKEDMKKMKKILAMALAMAMVLGMSVTTFAADKVPDEKDAKTVTINNVEEGATYKAYQIIDAAYGLDGKNFTHYVWAPGTEKAGEKVVFSKTGEGAVVEGLTDDLITQLAADPKDLTEKENYTPATPLEVGTWMILVTPPGNNSTKIYNPMIASVFYSVNGSGNMNDVESGTIDADTNWTLEETGAFAKSSTITLDKDLDNRNTDTEVSVGDTVSFTITTNIPSYDANYYKNPTFVIKDEIVNGLAYVKADPGDATPTAPVVTVGGKTVTAGDNTYKVTWTPQDGKPSFQITFAPAYLTSLASKEAAERAVTVKYSATVTDDAVKQVGENKASLDYSRTPTETDTKEDKEYVFTFALHGELFKVDDANAKLPDAVFTLYEEDTDGDDEIVWAEN
;
A
#
# COMPACT_ATOMS: atom_id res chain seq x y z
N MET A 1 -32.42 -13.99 -60.97
CA MET A 1 -33.33 -13.44 -59.96
C MET A 1 -32.46 -13.11 -58.74
N VAL A 2 -31.99 -11.87 -58.63
CA VAL A 2 -31.06 -11.43 -57.60
C VAL A 2 -31.87 -10.78 -56.52
N GLN A 3 -31.89 -11.37 -55.33
CA GLN A 3 -32.53 -10.78 -54.16
C GLN A 3 -31.51 -9.97 -53.36
N ARG A 4 -31.70 -8.67 -53.28
CA ARG A 4 -31.00 -7.75 -52.41
C ARG A 4 -31.36 -8.09 -50.97
N LEU A 5 -30.40 -8.37 -50.13
CA LEU A 5 -30.57 -8.38 -48.71
C LEU A 5 -30.10 -7.04 -48.11
N SER A 6 -31.01 -6.51 -47.38
CA SER A 6 -31.23 -5.21 -46.79
C SER A 6 -30.18 -4.71 -45.80
N GLU A 7 -29.95 -3.41 -45.85
CA GLU A 7 -29.17 -2.58 -44.89
C GLU A 7 -29.93 -2.14 -43.62
N PRO A 8 -30.19 -2.95 -42.64
CA PRO A 8 -30.51 -2.41 -41.33
C PRO A 8 -29.50 -2.74 -40.20
N LEU A 9 -28.54 -3.65 -40.41
CA LEU A 9 -27.66 -4.08 -39.33
C LEU A 9 -26.54 -3.09 -38.98
N ILE A 10 -26.07 -2.29 -39.90
CA ILE A 10 -24.98 -1.32 -39.68
C ILE A 10 -25.48 -0.10 -38.90
N TYR A 11 -26.76 0.28 -39.06
CA TYR A 11 -27.30 1.46 -38.34
C TYR A 11 -27.56 1.20 -36.84
N GLU A 12 -27.85 -0.03 -36.45
CA GLU A 12 -28.10 -0.38 -35.07
C GLU A 12 -26.79 -0.56 -34.25
N GLN A 13 -25.72 -1.04 -34.88
CA GLN A 13 -24.40 -1.13 -34.25
C GLN A 13 -23.81 0.26 -33.98
N ASN A 14 -23.93 1.20 -34.89
CA ASN A 14 -23.45 2.57 -34.68
C ASN A 14 -24.25 3.32 -33.59
N ARG A 15 -25.54 3.01 -33.45
CA ARG A 15 -26.36 3.60 -32.37
C ARG A 15 -26.06 3.04 -30.98
N LYS A 16 -25.67 1.76 -30.88
CA LYS A 16 -25.22 1.14 -29.61
C LYS A 16 -23.83 1.63 -29.22
N SER A 17 -22.89 1.75 -30.16
CA SER A 17 -21.54 2.25 -29.88
C SER A 17 -21.55 3.72 -29.46
N SER A 18 -22.38 4.57 -30.07
CA SER A 18 -22.56 5.96 -29.66
C SER A 18 -23.15 6.11 -28.26
N LYS A 19 -24.13 5.27 -27.89
CA LYS A 19 -24.69 5.27 -26.52
C LYS A 19 -23.69 4.77 -25.48
N TYR A 20 -22.83 3.80 -25.81
CA TYR A 20 -21.76 3.34 -24.92
C TYR A 20 -20.68 4.40 -24.75
N SER A 21 -20.25 5.05 -25.83
CA SER A 21 -19.27 6.13 -25.78
C SER A 21 -19.76 7.33 -24.95
N SER A 22 -21.02 7.70 -25.04
CA SER A 22 -21.60 8.78 -24.23
C SER A 22 -21.74 8.41 -22.76
N LYS A 23 -22.09 7.15 -22.45
CA LYS A 23 -22.10 6.64 -21.07
C LYS A 23 -20.70 6.64 -20.44
N ILE A 24 -19.67 6.21 -21.17
CA ILE A 24 -18.28 6.21 -20.69
C ILE A 24 -17.77 7.64 -20.47
N LYS A 25 -18.10 8.61 -21.36
CA LYS A 25 -17.78 10.03 -21.17
C LYS A 25 -18.46 10.62 -19.95
N ASN A 26 -19.73 10.28 -19.70
CA ASN A 26 -20.46 10.73 -18.52
C ASN A 26 -19.93 10.09 -17.22
N PHE A 27 -19.53 8.81 -17.25
CA PHE A 27 -18.88 8.16 -16.11
C PHE A 27 -17.52 8.80 -15.79
N LYS A 28 -16.69 9.08 -16.82
CA LYS A 28 -15.39 9.77 -16.62
C LYS A 28 -15.56 11.22 -16.14
N LYS A 29 -16.63 11.92 -16.57
CA LYS A 29 -16.92 13.28 -16.10
C LYS A 29 -17.42 13.29 -14.67
N LYS A 30 -18.31 12.35 -14.30
CA LYS A 30 -18.79 12.18 -12.93
C LYS A 30 -17.66 11.76 -11.98
N GLY A 31 -16.79 10.83 -12.38
CA GLY A 31 -15.60 10.43 -11.60
C GLY A 31 -14.60 11.58 -11.39
N LYS A 32 -14.44 12.51 -12.37
CA LYS A 32 -13.60 13.70 -12.19
C LYS A 32 -14.24 14.76 -11.28
N GLU A 33 -15.55 14.90 -11.27
CA GLU A 33 -16.25 15.80 -10.34
C GLU A 33 -16.26 15.22 -8.92
N ASP A 34 -16.45 13.92 -8.79
CA ASP A 34 -16.39 13.23 -7.49
C ASP A 34 -14.95 13.24 -6.91
N MET A 35 -13.90 13.10 -7.75
CA MET A 35 -12.51 13.29 -7.33
C MET A 35 -12.19 14.74 -6.95
N LYS A 36 -12.76 15.74 -7.62
CA LYS A 36 -12.60 17.15 -7.22
C LYS A 36 -13.31 17.45 -5.90
N LYS A 37 -14.46 16.81 -5.65
CA LYS A 37 -15.15 16.88 -4.33
C LYS A 37 -14.37 16.12 -3.27
N MET A 38 -13.79 14.95 -3.56
CA MET A 38 -12.91 14.21 -2.64
C MET A 38 -11.62 14.99 -2.34
N LYS A 39 -11.01 15.68 -3.31
CA LYS A 39 -9.82 16.54 -3.05
C LYS A 39 -10.14 17.72 -2.13
N LYS A 40 -11.34 18.31 -2.23
CA LYS A 40 -11.82 19.33 -1.27
C LYS A 40 -12.12 18.70 0.09
N ILE A 41 -12.64 17.48 0.14
CA ILE A 41 -12.92 16.73 1.37
C ILE A 41 -11.63 16.29 2.05
N LEU A 42 -10.56 15.95 1.30
CA LEU A 42 -9.26 15.54 1.87
C LEU A 42 -8.48 16.74 2.43
N ALA A 43 -8.56 17.90 1.76
CA ALA A 43 -8.02 19.16 2.32
C ALA A 43 -8.84 19.67 3.52
N MET A 44 -10.15 19.38 3.56
CA MET A 44 -11.00 19.61 4.74
C MET A 44 -10.79 18.57 5.85
N ALA A 45 -10.34 17.36 5.57
CA ALA A 45 -10.16 16.32 6.58
C ALA A 45 -9.04 16.64 7.57
N LEU A 46 -8.05 17.47 7.20
CA LEU A 46 -7.05 17.97 8.15
C LEU A 46 -7.63 19.06 9.07
N ALA A 47 -8.60 19.85 8.57
CA ALA A 47 -9.32 20.85 9.36
C ALA A 47 -10.55 20.25 10.07
N MET A 48 -11.12 19.14 9.56
CA MET A 48 -12.32 18.47 10.10
C MET A 48 -12.03 17.21 10.93
N ALA A 49 -10.78 16.80 11.13
CA ALA A 49 -10.48 15.81 12.17
C ALA A 49 -10.85 16.32 13.57
N MET A 50 -11.25 17.58 13.70
CA MET A 50 -11.72 18.16 14.95
C MET A 50 -13.25 18.12 15.19
N VAL A 51 -14.07 17.54 14.32
CA VAL A 51 -15.55 17.75 14.45
C VAL A 51 -16.43 16.50 14.35
N LEU A 52 -15.96 15.29 14.35
CA LEU A 52 -16.87 14.13 14.26
C LEU A 52 -16.56 13.05 15.30
N GLY A 53 -17.14 13.24 16.48
CA GLY A 53 -17.12 12.24 17.55
C GLY A 53 -17.78 12.72 18.84
N MET A 54 -18.93 13.40 18.75
CA MET A 54 -19.67 13.80 19.97
C MET A 54 -20.30 12.61 20.67
N SER A 55 -19.64 12.05 21.65
CA SER A 55 -20.32 11.42 22.77
C SER A 55 -20.38 12.44 23.92
N VAL A 56 -21.48 13.14 24.01
CA VAL A 56 -21.74 14.10 25.11
C VAL A 56 -21.96 13.30 26.39
N THR A 57 -20.95 13.19 27.22
CA THR A 57 -21.15 12.89 28.64
C THR A 57 -21.21 14.22 29.38
N THR A 58 -22.42 14.70 29.67
CA THR A 58 -22.65 15.87 30.54
C THR A 58 -22.17 15.51 31.94
N PHE A 59 -21.09 16.15 32.37
CA PHE A 59 -20.71 16.19 33.79
C PHE A 59 -21.34 17.41 34.45
N ALA A 60 -21.79 17.24 35.68
CA ALA A 60 -22.48 18.27 36.46
C ALA A 60 -21.57 19.48 36.77
N ALA A 61 -22.16 20.64 36.79
CA ALA A 61 -21.59 21.96 36.84
C ALA A 61 -20.83 22.40 38.15
N ASP A 62 -20.27 21.45 38.92
CA ASP A 62 -19.59 21.75 40.18
C ASP A 62 -18.12 21.32 40.21
N LYS A 63 -17.53 20.94 39.07
CA LYS A 63 -16.14 20.46 39.02
C LYS A 63 -15.22 21.53 38.42
N VAL A 64 -14.23 21.95 39.22
CA VAL A 64 -13.14 22.80 38.72
C VAL A 64 -12.21 21.95 37.83
N PRO A 65 -11.77 22.47 36.68
CA PRO A 65 -10.76 21.82 35.86
C PRO A 65 -9.53 21.41 36.68
N ASP A 66 -9.04 20.19 36.43
CA ASP A 66 -7.95 19.55 37.19
C ASP A 66 -6.92 18.97 36.23
N GLU A 67 -5.63 19.07 36.57
CA GLU A 67 -4.54 18.48 35.75
C GLU A 67 -4.68 16.97 35.50
N LYS A 68 -5.53 16.29 36.29
CA LYS A 68 -5.85 14.86 36.16
C LYS A 68 -7.04 14.58 35.27
N ASP A 69 -7.66 15.63 34.71
CA ASP A 69 -8.77 15.44 33.79
C ASP A 69 -8.26 14.72 32.53
N ALA A 70 -8.87 13.61 32.21
CA ALA A 70 -8.47 12.77 31.11
C ALA A 70 -9.69 12.14 30.42
N LYS A 71 -9.58 11.85 29.14
CA LYS A 71 -10.63 11.23 28.34
C LYS A 71 -10.04 10.25 27.33
N THR A 72 -10.76 9.16 27.07
CA THR A 72 -10.39 8.24 25.98
C THR A 72 -10.66 8.89 24.63
N VAL A 73 -9.76 8.66 23.67
CA VAL A 73 -9.92 9.15 22.31
C VAL A 73 -10.26 8.00 21.37
N THR A 74 -11.14 8.26 20.40
CA THR A 74 -11.53 7.27 19.40
C THR A 74 -10.48 7.23 18.29
N ILE A 75 -9.90 6.03 18.03
CA ILE A 75 -8.94 5.82 16.94
C ILE A 75 -9.57 4.91 15.88
N ASN A 76 -9.67 5.41 14.66
CA ASN A 76 -10.30 4.74 13.54
C ASN A 76 -9.28 4.29 12.48
N ASN A 77 -9.66 3.32 11.64
CA ASN A 77 -8.91 2.82 10.48
C ASN A 77 -7.57 2.14 10.84
N VAL A 78 -7.52 1.48 12.01
CA VAL A 78 -6.37 0.68 12.45
C VAL A 78 -6.73 -0.80 12.44
N GLU A 79 -5.79 -1.66 12.05
CA GLU A 79 -5.95 -3.12 12.06
C GLU A 79 -6.00 -3.65 13.49
N GLU A 80 -6.76 -4.73 13.68
CA GLU A 80 -6.77 -5.46 14.95
C GLU A 80 -5.37 -6.03 15.26
N GLY A 81 -4.96 -5.96 16.54
CA GLY A 81 -3.64 -6.41 16.99
C GLY A 81 -2.52 -5.39 16.81
N ALA A 82 -2.78 -4.20 16.27
CA ALA A 82 -1.80 -3.12 16.26
C ALA A 82 -1.46 -2.64 17.68
N THR A 83 -0.23 -2.14 17.85
CA THR A 83 0.22 -1.52 19.11
C THR A 83 0.35 0.00 18.95
N TYR A 84 0.27 0.72 20.07
CA TYR A 84 0.18 2.16 20.06
C TYR A 84 1.18 2.78 21.01
N LYS A 85 1.70 3.97 20.64
CA LYS A 85 2.41 4.89 21.51
C LYS A 85 1.79 6.26 21.37
N ALA A 86 1.64 6.99 22.47
CA ALA A 86 1.13 8.34 22.47
C ALA A 86 2.12 9.29 23.15
N TYR A 87 2.41 10.40 22.48
CA TYR A 87 3.36 11.42 22.92
C TYR A 87 2.66 12.77 22.98
N GLN A 88 2.78 13.48 24.11
CA GLN A 88 2.19 14.79 24.28
C GLN A 88 2.96 15.85 23.49
N ILE A 89 2.27 16.65 22.69
CA ILE A 89 2.84 17.76 21.90
C ILE A 89 2.27 19.12 22.27
N ILE A 90 1.06 19.13 22.83
CA ILE A 90 0.46 20.30 23.49
C ILE A 90 -0.03 19.85 24.85
N ASP A 91 0.28 20.62 25.87
CA ASP A 91 -0.11 20.40 27.24
C ASP A 91 -1.07 21.51 27.73
N ALA A 92 -1.68 21.30 28.87
CA ALA A 92 -2.57 22.24 29.52
C ALA A 92 -1.90 22.88 30.74
N ALA A 93 -1.91 24.19 30.82
CA ALA A 93 -1.41 24.92 32.00
C ALA A 93 -2.54 25.18 33.00
N TYR A 94 -2.24 24.97 34.29
CA TYR A 94 -3.16 25.13 35.42
C TYR A 94 -2.62 26.14 36.43
N GLY A 95 -3.47 26.55 37.37
CA GLY A 95 -3.05 27.29 38.54
C GLY A 95 -2.04 26.52 39.43
N LEU A 96 -1.47 27.18 40.43
CA LEU A 96 -0.40 26.64 41.28
C LEU A 96 -0.79 25.33 42.04
N ASP A 97 -2.07 25.09 42.21
CA ASP A 97 -2.63 23.92 42.90
C ASP A 97 -3.00 22.76 41.93
N GLY A 98 -2.62 22.87 40.64
CA GLY A 98 -3.00 21.92 39.60
C GLY A 98 -4.47 22.05 39.18
N LYS A 99 -5.16 23.11 39.55
CA LYS A 99 -6.56 23.38 39.22
C LYS A 99 -6.72 24.68 38.45
N ASN A 100 -7.93 24.91 37.96
CA ASN A 100 -8.27 26.11 37.18
C ASN A 100 -7.40 26.21 35.91
N PHE A 101 -7.83 25.54 34.87
CA PHE A 101 -7.20 25.63 33.55
C PHE A 101 -7.02 27.09 33.11
N THR A 102 -5.82 27.40 32.65
CA THR A 102 -5.49 28.78 32.26
C THR A 102 -5.30 28.92 30.74
N HIS A 103 -4.51 28.09 30.14
CA HIS A 103 -4.24 28.11 28.69
C HIS A 103 -3.51 26.83 28.25
N TYR A 104 -3.38 26.63 26.94
CA TYR A 104 -2.55 25.56 26.37
C TYR A 104 -1.12 26.04 26.14
N VAL A 105 -0.16 25.13 26.31
CA VAL A 105 1.27 25.37 26.10
C VAL A 105 1.86 24.26 25.22
N TRP A 106 2.94 24.56 24.54
CA TRP A 106 3.74 23.53 23.90
C TRP A 106 4.34 22.59 24.96
N ALA A 107 4.17 21.29 24.75
CA ALA A 107 4.63 20.28 25.72
C ALA A 107 6.15 20.22 25.81
N PRO A 108 6.72 19.72 26.94
CA PRO A 108 8.15 19.42 27.07
C PRO A 108 8.67 18.54 25.94
N GLY A 109 9.88 18.81 25.46
CA GLY A 109 10.50 18.11 24.34
C GLY A 109 10.18 18.67 22.97
N THR A 110 9.25 19.62 22.84
CA THR A 110 9.08 20.41 21.62
C THR A 110 10.03 21.61 21.61
N GLU A 111 10.36 22.17 20.42
CA GLU A 111 11.22 23.36 20.31
C GLU A 111 10.67 24.59 21.04
N LYS A 112 9.32 24.67 21.20
CA LYS A 112 8.60 25.77 21.83
C LYS A 112 8.13 25.42 23.26
N ALA A 113 8.75 24.44 23.92
CA ALA A 113 8.31 23.95 25.21
C ALA A 113 8.01 25.08 26.21
N GLY A 114 6.81 25.07 26.80
CA GLY A 114 6.33 26.05 27.76
C GLY A 114 5.79 27.36 27.16
N GLU A 115 5.96 27.61 25.85
CA GLU A 115 5.34 28.74 25.18
C GLU A 115 3.83 28.53 25.05
N LYS A 116 3.07 29.62 25.20
CA LYS A 116 1.61 29.62 25.02
C LYS A 116 1.28 29.23 23.58
N VAL A 117 0.32 28.32 23.44
CA VAL A 117 -0.22 27.95 22.14
C VAL A 117 -1.05 29.11 21.57
N VAL A 118 -0.82 29.42 20.30
CA VAL A 118 -1.58 30.46 19.58
C VAL A 118 -2.48 29.76 18.56
N PHE A 119 -3.74 30.19 18.50
CA PHE A 119 -4.72 29.71 17.55
C PHE A 119 -4.98 30.76 16.48
N SER A 120 -4.88 30.37 15.20
CA SER A 120 -5.36 31.20 14.10
C SER A 120 -6.84 30.90 13.84
N LYS A 121 -7.65 31.96 13.73
CA LYS A 121 -9.08 31.86 13.40
C LYS A 121 -9.24 31.79 11.88
N THR A 122 -9.71 30.64 11.37
CA THR A 122 -10.12 30.49 9.98
C THR A 122 -11.64 30.44 9.90
N GLY A 123 -12.22 30.62 8.73
CA GLY A 123 -13.68 30.51 8.54
C GLY A 123 -14.24 29.10 8.81
N GLU A 124 -13.38 28.10 9.04
CA GLU A 124 -13.71 26.69 9.27
C GLU A 124 -13.30 26.20 10.67
N GLY A 125 -12.90 27.10 11.58
CA GLY A 125 -12.46 26.78 12.94
C GLY A 125 -11.12 27.39 13.29
N ALA A 126 -10.55 27.01 14.44
CA ALA A 126 -9.24 27.45 14.88
C ALA A 126 -8.20 26.37 14.66
N VAL A 127 -7.03 26.75 14.19
CA VAL A 127 -5.87 25.88 13.96
C VAL A 127 -4.74 26.34 14.88
N VAL A 128 -4.05 25.42 15.51
CA VAL A 128 -2.86 25.68 16.30
C VAL A 128 -1.74 26.18 15.39
N GLU A 129 -1.25 27.39 15.63
CA GLU A 129 -0.17 27.96 14.83
C GLU A 129 1.13 27.18 15.03
N GLY A 130 1.75 26.78 13.93
CA GLY A 130 2.98 25.99 13.92
C GLY A 130 2.81 24.48 14.11
N LEU A 131 1.60 23.99 14.39
CA LEU A 131 1.32 22.54 14.37
C LEU A 131 1.02 22.12 12.93
N THR A 132 2.06 21.74 12.21
CA THR A 132 2.00 21.31 10.81
C THR A 132 2.22 19.81 10.68
N ASP A 133 1.79 19.22 9.56
CA ASP A 133 2.08 17.80 9.25
C ASP A 133 3.60 17.53 9.26
N ASP A 134 4.41 18.47 8.75
CA ASP A 134 5.88 18.37 8.76
C ASP A 134 6.44 18.34 10.18
N LEU A 135 5.95 19.17 11.09
CA LEU A 135 6.37 19.15 12.49
C LEU A 135 5.98 17.83 13.16
N ILE A 136 4.75 17.35 12.95
CA ILE A 136 4.27 16.09 13.52
C ILE A 136 5.14 14.92 13.05
N THR A 137 5.46 14.85 11.76
CA THR A 137 6.29 13.78 11.20
C THR A 137 7.76 13.88 11.63
N GLN A 138 8.29 15.09 11.84
CA GLN A 138 9.62 15.31 12.43
C GLN A 138 9.69 14.84 13.89
N LEU A 139 8.72 15.22 14.71
CA LEU A 139 8.63 14.77 16.11
C LEU A 139 8.47 13.24 16.19
N ALA A 140 7.66 12.67 15.31
CA ALA A 140 7.44 11.23 15.24
C ALA A 140 8.71 10.44 14.86
N ALA A 141 9.61 11.03 14.08
CA ALA A 141 10.86 10.38 13.67
C ALA A 141 11.89 10.24 14.82
N ASP A 142 11.83 11.13 15.83
CA ASP A 142 12.67 11.07 17.03
C ASP A 142 11.90 11.61 18.26
N PRO A 143 10.97 10.82 18.81
CA PRO A 143 10.08 11.30 19.87
C PRO A 143 10.68 11.19 21.30
N LYS A 144 11.98 10.89 21.43
CA LYS A 144 12.64 10.55 22.70
C LYS A 144 12.55 11.63 23.78
N ASP A 145 12.46 12.89 23.39
CA ASP A 145 12.42 14.04 24.30
C ASP A 145 10.97 14.42 24.70
N LEU A 146 9.96 13.82 24.05
CA LEU A 146 8.55 14.03 24.33
C LEU A 146 8.08 13.19 25.51
N THR A 147 7.05 13.67 26.23
CA THR A 147 6.38 12.89 27.27
C THR A 147 5.57 11.75 26.63
N GLU A 148 5.96 10.50 26.87
CA GLU A 148 5.21 9.32 26.44
C GLU A 148 4.16 8.92 27.48
N LYS A 149 2.94 8.62 27.03
CA LYS A 149 1.92 7.96 27.84
C LYS A 149 2.25 6.49 28.00
N GLU A 150 2.60 6.07 29.21
CA GLU A 150 2.98 4.69 29.48
C GLU A 150 1.85 3.70 29.16
N ASN A 151 2.21 2.59 28.50
CA ASN A 151 1.30 1.49 28.16
C ASN A 151 0.01 1.94 27.46
N TYR A 152 0.11 2.94 26.59
CA TYR A 152 -1.04 3.51 25.90
C TYR A 152 -1.75 2.48 25.02
N THR A 153 -3.07 2.46 25.15
CA THR A 153 -4.02 1.76 24.25
C THR A 153 -5.21 2.70 23.98
N PRO A 154 -6.03 2.47 22.96
CA PRO A 154 -7.22 3.28 22.71
C PRO A 154 -8.22 3.33 23.89
N ALA A 155 -8.15 2.38 24.84
CA ALA A 155 -8.95 2.39 26.06
C ALA A 155 -8.32 3.21 27.19
N THR A 156 -7.06 3.64 27.05
CA THR A 156 -6.34 4.42 28.06
C THR A 156 -6.71 5.89 27.92
N PRO A 157 -7.23 6.57 28.95
CA PRO A 157 -7.50 8.00 28.87
C PRO A 157 -6.22 8.82 28.69
N LEU A 158 -6.29 9.84 27.86
CA LEU A 158 -5.24 10.86 27.69
C LEU A 158 -5.62 12.12 28.47
N GLU A 159 -4.65 12.75 29.11
CA GLU A 159 -4.79 14.01 29.80
C GLU A 159 -5.09 15.13 28.79
N VAL A 160 -5.57 16.26 29.29
CA VAL A 160 -5.90 17.43 28.46
C VAL A 160 -4.68 17.92 27.69
N GLY A 161 -4.85 18.11 26.40
CA GLY A 161 -3.80 18.52 25.48
C GLY A 161 -3.93 17.84 24.11
N THR A 162 -2.90 17.97 23.27
CA THR A 162 -2.82 17.28 21.98
C THR A 162 -1.72 16.23 22.02
N TRP A 163 -2.08 15.04 21.56
CA TRP A 163 -1.24 13.85 21.58
C TRP A 163 -0.94 13.39 20.17
N MET A 164 0.33 13.16 19.89
CA MET A 164 0.77 12.45 18.69
C MET A 164 0.70 10.94 18.96
N ILE A 165 0.01 10.22 18.10
CA ILE A 165 -0.18 8.77 18.21
C ILE A 165 0.55 8.07 17.08
N LEU A 166 1.45 7.16 17.44
CA LEU A 166 2.17 6.27 16.54
C LEU A 166 1.56 4.89 16.62
N VAL A 167 1.31 4.28 15.48
CA VAL A 167 0.76 2.92 15.36
C VAL A 167 1.80 2.02 14.73
N THR A 168 2.11 0.93 15.42
CA THR A 168 2.88 -0.18 14.87
C THR A 168 1.89 -1.25 14.42
N PRO A 169 1.88 -1.61 13.12
CA PRO A 169 0.99 -2.66 12.61
C PRO A 169 1.25 -4.00 13.31
N PRO A 170 0.27 -4.92 13.32
CA PRO A 170 0.53 -6.29 13.78
C PRO A 170 1.62 -6.94 12.91
N GLY A 171 2.41 -7.87 13.48
CA GLY A 171 3.50 -8.55 12.75
C GLY A 171 3.00 -9.44 11.61
N ASN A 172 3.90 -9.80 10.71
CA ASN A 172 3.89 -10.79 9.62
C ASN A 172 2.69 -10.90 8.66
N ASN A 173 1.50 -10.42 9.00
CA ASN A 173 0.31 -10.45 8.13
C ASN A 173 -0.35 -9.08 7.97
N SER A 174 0.30 -8.02 8.45
CA SER A 174 -0.24 -6.68 8.26
C SER A 174 -0.38 -6.34 6.78
N THR A 175 -1.49 -5.73 6.44
CA THR A 175 -1.75 -5.20 5.10
C THR A 175 -1.56 -3.70 5.03
N LYS A 176 -1.24 -3.04 6.17
CA LYS A 176 -1.15 -1.58 6.25
C LYS A 176 0.16 -1.11 6.89
N ILE A 177 0.57 0.08 6.50
CA ILE A 177 1.49 0.92 7.26
C ILE A 177 0.78 2.22 7.64
N TYR A 178 1.27 2.88 8.68
CA TYR A 178 0.63 4.08 9.25
C TYR A 178 1.61 5.25 9.28
N ASN A 179 1.08 6.44 9.01
CA ASN A 179 1.75 7.70 9.32
C ASN A 179 1.28 8.19 10.69
N PRO A 180 2.06 9.07 11.35
CA PRO A 180 1.67 9.68 12.61
C PRO A 180 0.31 10.35 12.52
N MET A 181 -0.47 10.29 13.60
CA MET A 181 -1.74 10.97 13.73
C MET A 181 -1.80 11.78 15.01
N ILE A 182 -2.73 12.71 15.12
CA ILE A 182 -2.97 13.49 16.34
C ILE A 182 -4.40 13.27 16.85
N ALA A 183 -4.55 13.34 18.16
CA ALA A 183 -5.83 13.44 18.84
C ALA A 183 -5.69 14.46 19.97
N SER A 184 -6.78 15.15 20.30
CA SER A 184 -6.80 16.15 21.38
C SER A 184 -7.88 15.83 22.39
N VAL A 185 -7.57 16.07 23.67
CA VAL A 185 -8.53 16.13 24.77
C VAL A 185 -8.54 17.57 25.25
N PHE A 186 -9.70 18.19 25.34
CA PHE A 186 -9.78 19.63 25.58
C PHE A 186 -11.03 20.06 26.31
N TYR A 187 -10.95 21.21 26.96
CA TYR A 187 -12.11 21.85 27.56
C TYR A 187 -12.90 22.63 26.51
N SER A 188 -14.19 22.36 26.43
CA SER A 188 -15.14 23.05 25.59
C SER A 188 -16.05 23.90 26.49
N VAL A 189 -16.21 25.19 26.19
CA VAL A 189 -17.05 26.08 26.94
C VAL A 189 -18.39 26.27 26.24
N ASN A 190 -19.50 26.20 27.01
CA ASN A 190 -20.86 26.36 26.51
C ASN A 190 -21.21 25.37 25.35
N GLY A 191 -20.58 24.22 25.32
CA GLY A 191 -20.85 23.19 24.29
C GLY A 191 -20.41 23.57 22.88
N SER A 192 -19.45 24.48 22.74
CA SER A 192 -18.93 24.93 21.44
C SER A 192 -18.19 23.85 20.65
N GLY A 193 -17.67 22.83 21.34
CA GLY A 193 -16.85 21.77 20.71
C GLY A 193 -15.49 22.26 20.22
N ASN A 194 -14.97 23.34 20.78
CA ASN A 194 -13.78 23.99 20.24
C ASN A 194 -12.70 24.21 21.30
N MET A 195 -11.50 23.68 21.03
CA MET A 195 -10.33 23.76 21.91
C MET A 195 -9.87 25.20 22.19
N ASN A 196 -10.13 26.14 21.31
CA ASN A 196 -9.68 27.53 21.45
C ASN A 196 -10.60 28.43 22.24
N ASP A 197 -11.76 27.97 22.73
CA ASP A 197 -12.73 28.81 23.44
C ASP A 197 -12.21 29.39 24.77
N VAL A 198 -11.19 28.75 25.30
CA VAL A 198 -10.53 29.12 26.54
C VAL A 198 -9.12 29.69 26.33
N GLU A 199 -8.83 30.14 25.12
CA GLU A 199 -7.51 30.69 24.75
C GLU A 199 -7.05 31.83 25.62
N SER A 200 -7.97 32.66 26.07
CA SER A 200 -7.67 33.90 26.79
C SER A 200 -8.23 33.96 28.22
N GLY A 201 -8.89 32.92 28.70
CA GLY A 201 -9.59 32.93 29.98
C GLY A 201 -9.30 31.74 30.86
N THR A 202 -9.54 31.89 32.14
CA THR A 202 -9.53 30.81 33.13
C THR A 202 -10.89 30.11 33.12
N ILE A 203 -10.92 28.81 33.16
CA ILE A 203 -12.13 28.03 33.44
C ILE A 203 -12.19 27.79 34.94
N ASP A 204 -13.26 28.24 35.57
CA ASP A 204 -13.53 28.12 37.02
C ASP A 204 -14.82 27.33 37.29
N ALA A 205 -15.22 27.27 38.53
CA ALA A 205 -16.42 26.56 38.99
C ALA A 205 -17.74 27.14 38.42
N ASP A 206 -17.75 28.41 38.03
CA ASP A 206 -18.93 29.08 37.48
C ASP A 206 -19.02 28.95 35.97
N THR A 207 -17.97 28.43 35.34
CA THR A 207 -17.91 28.26 33.87
C THR A 207 -18.62 26.97 33.46
N ASN A 208 -19.57 27.09 32.53
CA ASN A 208 -20.20 25.89 31.94
C ASN A 208 -19.25 25.26 30.92
N TRP A 209 -18.58 24.18 31.33
CA TRP A 209 -17.60 23.48 30.50
C TRP A 209 -17.85 21.97 30.45
N THR A 210 -17.34 21.36 29.39
CA THR A 210 -17.30 19.91 29.20
C THR A 210 -15.89 19.46 28.76
N LEU A 211 -15.51 18.24 29.10
CA LEU A 211 -14.30 17.64 28.57
C LEU A 211 -14.62 16.90 27.26
N GLU A 212 -14.04 17.37 26.18
CA GLU A 212 -14.25 16.81 24.84
C GLU A 212 -12.98 16.20 24.25
N GLU A 213 -13.13 15.44 23.17
CA GLU A 213 -12.03 14.83 22.47
C GLU A 213 -12.22 14.97 20.95
N THR A 214 -11.10 14.98 20.21
CA THR A 214 -11.11 14.72 18.77
C THR A 214 -10.78 13.28 18.54
N GLY A 215 -11.54 12.60 17.65
CA GLY A 215 -11.11 11.31 17.14
C GLY A 215 -9.83 11.42 16.33
N ALA A 216 -9.03 10.35 16.32
CA ALA A 216 -7.93 10.19 15.40
C ALA A 216 -8.33 9.24 14.27
N PHE A 217 -7.95 9.57 13.04
CA PHE A 217 -8.13 8.71 11.89
C PHE A 217 -6.77 8.36 11.30
N ALA A 218 -6.43 7.07 11.30
CA ALA A 218 -5.13 6.61 10.84
C ALA A 218 -4.98 6.82 9.32
N LYS A 219 -4.03 7.66 8.92
CA LYS A 219 -3.56 7.75 7.53
C LYS A 219 -2.74 6.51 7.24
N SER A 220 -3.30 5.56 6.48
CA SER A 220 -2.66 4.29 6.17
C SER A 220 -2.45 4.10 4.68
N SER A 221 -1.43 3.31 4.33
CA SER A 221 -1.24 2.75 2.99
C SER A 221 -1.40 1.24 3.05
N THR A 222 -2.14 0.67 2.10
CA THR A 222 -2.30 -0.79 2.00
C THR A 222 -1.12 -1.35 1.21
N ILE A 223 -0.52 -2.42 1.71
CA ILE A 223 0.55 -3.15 1.05
C ILE A 223 -0.04 -4.39 0.38
N THR A 224 0.14 -4.50 -0.90
CA THR A 224 -0.22 -5.67 -1.69
C THR A 224 1.01 -6.23 -2.38
N LEU A 225 1.00 -7.51 -2.65
CA LEU A 225 1.89 -8.16 -3.58
C LEU A 225 1.06 -9.21 -4.29
N ASP A 226 1.05 -9.17 -5.59
CA ASP A 226 0.36 -10.13 -6.44
C ASP A 226 1.27 -10.48 -7.61
N LYS A 227 1.33 -11.76 -7.94
CA LYS A 227 2.14 -12.28 -9.01
C LYS A 227 1.26 -13.10 -9.94
N ASP A 228 1.27 -12.74 -11.20
CA ASP A 228 0.48 -13.38 -12.24
C ASP A 228 1.39 -13.97 -13.33
N LEU A 229 0.99 -15.11 -13.82
CA LEU A 229 1.43 -15.65 -15.10
C LEU A 229 0.54 -15.03 -16.20
N ASP A 230 1.13 -14.23 -17.07
CA ASP A 230 0.42 -13.65 -18.21
C ASP A 230 -0.10 -14.81 -19.10
N ASN A 231 -1.32 -14.71 -19.62
CA ASN A 231 -2.01 -15.74 -20.41
C ASN A 231 -2.54 -16.96 -19.64
N ARG A 232 -2.68 -16.90 -18.32
CA ARG A 232 -3.28 -17.96 -17.48
C ARG A 232 -4.66 -18.46 -17.98
N ASN A 233 -5.39 -17.64 -18.74
CA ASN A 233 -6.73 -17.95 -19.26
C ASN A 233 -6.73 -18.49 -20.70
N THR A 234 -5.58 -18.74 -21.29
CA THR A 234 -5.49 -19.45 -22.57
C THR A 234 -5.18 -20.89 -22.29
N ASP A 235 -5.96 -21.81 -22.86
CA ASP A 235 -5.74 -23.28 -22.81
C ASP A 235 -4.45 -23.68 -23.56
N THR A 236 -3.45 -22.82 -23.60
CA THR A 236 -2.18 -23.04 -24.26
C THR A 236 -1.32 -23.94 -23.39
N GLU A 237 -1.07 -25.13 -23.83
CA GLU A 237 -0.08 -26.02 -23.27
C GLU A 237 1.29 -25.33 -23.32
N VAL A 238 2.09 -25.52 -22.27
CA VAL A 238 3.43 -24.94 -22.18
C VAL A 238 4.42 -26.04 -22.39
N SER A 239 5.27 -25.90 -23.40
CA SER A 239 6.30 -26.86 -23.80
C SER A 239 7.70 -26.39 -23.41
N VAL A 240 8.64 -27.35 -23.37
CA VAL A 240 10.05 -26.97 -23.21
C VAL A 240 10.49 -26.06 -24.38
N GLY A 241 11.16 -24.97 -24.05
CA GLY A 241 11.58 -23.96 -25.03
C GLY A 241 10.62 -22.79 -25.13
N ASP A 242 9.39 -22.91 -24.65
CA ASP A 242 8.41 -21.80 -24.65
C ASP A 242 8.83 -20.67 -23.73
N THR A 243 8.42 -19.47 -24.11
CA THR A 243 8.59 -18.27 -23.27
C THR A 243 7.28 -17.94 -22.57
N VAL A 244 7.34 -17.89 -21.25
CA VAL A 244 6.24 -17.48 -20.38
C VAL A 244 6.53 -16.11 -19.80
N SER A 245 5.50 -15.26 -19.69
CA SER A 245 5.62 -13.92 -19.16
C SER A 245 4.97 -13.82 -17.80
N PHE A 246 5.62 -13.09 -16.89
CA PHE A 246 5.16 -12.84 -15.53
C PHE A 246 4.96 -11.36 -15.29
N THR A 247 3.94 -11.06 -14.49
CA THR A 247 3.64 -9.72 -14.01
C THR A 247 3.59 -9.74 -12.48
N ILE A 248 4.41 -8.90 -11.84
CA ILE A 248 4.30 -8.63 -10.40
C ILE A 248 3.63 -7.27 -10.24
N THR A 249 2.59 -7.20 -9.42
CA THR A 249 1.92 -5.95 -9.05
C THR A 249 1.99 -5.69 -7.57
N THR A 250 2.25 -4.45 -7.21
CA THR A 250 2.32 -3.96 -5.84
C THR A 250 2.06 -2.45 -5.82
N ASN A 251 2.18 -1.83 -4.65
CA ASN A 251 2.09 -0.37 -4.54
C ASN A 251 3.06 0.16 -3.50
N ILE A 252 3.77 1.24 -3.86
CA ILE A 252 4.64 1.95 -2.94
C ILE A 252 3.77 2.65 -1.89
N PRO A 253 4.03 2.45 -0.58
CA PRO A 253 3.35 3.17 0.49
C PRO A 253 3.59 4.69 0.44
N SER A 254 2.77 5.45 1.16
CA SER A 254 3.01 6.88 1.40
C SER A 254 4.09 7.05 2.47
N TYR A 255 5.35 6.95 2.05
CA TYR A 255 6.50 7.16 2.94
C TYR A 255 6.80 8.64 3.09
N ASP A 256 6.29 9.28 4.15
CA ASP A 256 6.61 10.67 4.45
C ASP A 256 8.12 10.84 4.71
N ALA A 257 8.76 11.83 4.07
CA ALA A 257 10.21 12.02 4.11
C ALA A 257 10.74 12.41 5.50
N ASN A 258 9.94 13.05 6.34
CA ASN A 258 10.33 13.44 7.69
C ASN A 258 10.23 12.24 8.65
N TYR A 259 9.27 11.37 8.46
CA TYR A 259 9.05 10.19 9.31
C TYR A 259 9.87 8.99 8.82
N TYR A 260 9.80 8.65 7.54
CA TYR A 260 10.59 7.57 6.93
C TYR A 260 11.86 8.14 6.29
N LYS A 261 12.94 8.29 7.04
CA LYS A 261 14.21 8.87 6.54
C LYS A 261 14.85 8.05 5.41
N ASN A 262 14.84 6.73 5.55
CA ASN A 262 15.43 5.79 4.60
C ASN A 262 14.52 4.56 4.42
N PRO A 263 13.35 4.71 3.81
CA PRO A 263 12.44 3.59 3.64
C PRO A 263 13.02 2.52 2.73
N THR A 264 12.75 1.27 3.06
CA THR A 264 13.06 0.08 2.25
C THR A 264 11.84 -0.27 1.40
N PHE A 265 12.07 -0.54 0.12
CA PHE A 265 11.10 -1.15 -0.79
C PHE A 265 11.85 -1.93 -1.85
N VAL A 266 11.88 -3.26 -1.71
CA VAL A 266 12.67 -4.16 -2.54
C VAL A 266 11.78 -5.29 -3.05
N ILE A 267 11.57 -5.34 -4.35
CA ILE A 267 10.89 -6.44 -5.02
C ILE A 267 11.94 -7.45 -5.41
N LYS A 268 11.75 -8.70 -5.03
CA LYS A 268 12.61 -9.83 -5.38
C LYS A 268 11.81 -10.85 -6.17
N ASP A 269 12.50 -11.55 -7.04
CA ASP A 269 11.94 -12.65 -7.80
C ASP A 269 12.93 -13.80 -7.86
N GLU A 270 12.45 -15.01 -7.67
CA GLU A 270 13.23 -16.25 -7.67
C GLU A 270 12.52 -17.30 -8.48
N ILE A 271 13.19 -17.81 -9.51
CA ILE A 271 12.71 -18.95 -10.28
C ILE A 271 13.43 -20.22 -9.88
N VAL A 272 12.66 -21.30 -9.80
CA VAL A 272 13.17 -22.62 -9.38
C VAL A 272 12.79 -23.62 -10.42
N ASN A 273 13.68 -24.57 -10.67
CA ASN A 273 13.49 -25.76 -11.50
C ASN A 273 12.59 -25.55 -12.73
N GLY A 274 13.05 -25.90 -13.88
CA GLY A 274 12.25 -25.86 -15.08
C GLY A 274 12.01 -24.49 -15.70
N LEU A 275 12.54 -23.40 -15.12
CA LEU A 275 12.46 -22.05 -15.67
C LEU A 275 13.84 -21.38 -15.71
N ALA A 276 14.09 -20.54 -16.72
CA ALA A 276 15.26 -19.70 -16.84
C ALA A 276 14.88 -18.29 -17.31
N TYR A 277 15.39 -17.21 -16.68
CA TYR A 277 15.13 -15.85 -17.16
C TYR A 277 15.62 -15.66 -18.59
N VAL A 278 14.80 -15.03 -19.42
CA VAL A 278 15.12 -14.74 -20.81
C VAL A 278 16.34 -13.83 -20.90
N LYS A 279 17.24 -14.13 -21.83
CA LYS A 279 18.39 -13.31 -22.21
C LYS A 279 18.13 -12.68 -23.57
N ALA A 280 18.66 -11.48 -23.82
CA ALA A 280 18.55 -10.84 -25.13
C ALA A 280 19.27 -11.64 -26.20
N ASP A 281 20.47 -12.17 -25.87
CA ASP A 281 21.23 -13.11 -26.66
C ASP A 281 21.64 -14.32 -25.79
N PRO A 282 21.66 -15.53 -26.32
CA PRO A 282 22.03 -16.75 -25.56
C PRO A 282 23.40 -16.67 -24.88
N GLY A 283 24.31 -15.85 -25.42
CA GLY A 283 25.67 -15.63 -24.89
C GLY A 283 25.77 -14.57 -23.79
N ASP A 284 24.70 -13.86 -23.50
CA ASP A 284 24.71 -12.80 -22.50
C ASP A 284 25.00 -13.32 -21.09
N ALA A 285 25.82 -12.57 -20.33
CA ALA A 285 26.16 -12.91 -18.96
C ALA A 285 24.96 -12.73 -18.02
N THR A 286 24.07 -11.77 -18.33
CA THR A 286 22.90 -11.42 -17.51
C THR A 286 21.62 -11.53 -18.32
N PRO A 287 20.49 -11.89 -17.67
CA PRO A 287 19.19 -11.87 -18.31
C PRO A 287 18.72 -10.46 -18.69
N THR A 288 17.71 -10.40 -19.54
CA THR A 288 17.01 -9.15 -19.89
C THR A 288 16.41 -8.51 -18.64
N ALA A 289 16.71 -7.23 -18.42
CA ALA A 289 16.19 -6.52 -17.26
C ALA A 289 14.66 -6.43 -17.28
N PRO A 290 13.99 -6.63 -16.12
CA PRO A 290 12.55 -6.47 -16.02
C PRO A 290 12.13 -5.03 -16.34
N VAL A 291 10.95 -4.89 -16.93
CA VAL A 291 10.35 -3.57 -17.20
C VAL A 291 9.54 -3.15 -15.98
N VAL A 292 9.90 -2.01 -15.41
CA VAL A 292 9.24 -1.45 -14.22
C VAL A 292 8.42 -0.23 -14.60
N THR A 293 7.15 -0.22 -14.18
CA THR A 293 6.28 0.95 -14.29
C THR A 293 5.82 1.40 -12.90
N VAL A 294 5.70 2.72 -12.71
CA VAL A 294 5.13 3.33 -11.50
C VAL A 294 4.06 4.33 -11.93
N GLY A 295 2.86 4.20 -11.39
CA GLY A 295 1.72 5.02 -11.81
C GLY A 295 1.40 4.89 -13.30
N GLY A 296 1.63 3.71 -13.89
CA GLY A 296 1.41 3.41 -15.31
C GLY A 296 2.47 4.01 -16.26
N LYS A 297 3.56 4.59 -15.74
CA LYS A 297 4.66 5.14 -16.54
C LYS A 297 5.90 4.28 -16.35
N THR A 298 6.56 3.92 -17.47
CA THR A 298 7.85 3.23 -17.40
C THR A 298 8.89 4.11 -16.70
N VAL A 299 9.58 3.52 -15.73
CA VAL A 299 10.66 4.17 -14.99
C VAL A 299 11.97 3.55 -15.45
N THR A 300 12.98 4.41 -15.70
CA THR A 300 14.31 3.95 -16.06
C THR A 300 15.13 3.65 -14.81
N ALA A 301 15.84 2.54 -14.80
CA ALA A 301 16.77 2.19 -13.73
C ALA A 301 17.90 3.22 -13.60
N GLY A 302 18.27 3.58 -12.38
CA GLY A 302 19.30 4.56 -12.07
C GLY A 302 19.41 4.83 -10.56
N ASP A 303 20.45 5.54 -10.14
CA ASP A 303 20.71 5.81 -8.71
C ASP A 303 19.57 6.54 -8.01
N ASN A 304 18.81 7.34 -8.74
CA ASN A 304 17.72 8.16 -8.20
C ASN A 304 16.34 7.52 -8.35
N THR A 305 16.24 6.31 -8.88
CA THR A 305 14.96 5.62 -9.10
C THR A 305 14.98 4.22 -8.50
N TYR A 306 15.52 3.25 -9.22
CA TYR A 306 15.73 1.89 -8.74
C TYR A 306 16.92 1.24 -9.41
N LYS A 307 17.46 0.19 -8.79
CA LYS A 307 18.50 -0.68 -9.34
C LYS A 307 17.97 -2.10 -9.48
N VAL A 308 18.40 -2.78 -10.56
CA VAL A 308 18.21 -4.21 -10.72
C VAL A 308 19.54 -4.90 -10.41
N THR A 309 19.49 -5.90 -9.53
CA THR A 309 20.66 -6.73 -9.20
C THR A 309 20.29 -8.19 -9.45
N TRP A 310 21.12 -8.88 -10.23
CA TRP A 310 21.01 -10.30 -10.48
C TRP A 310 21.93 -11.04 -9.51
N THR A 311 21.36 -11.81 -8.62
CA THR A 311 22.11 -12.59 -7.63
C THR A 311 21.50 -13.98 -7.51
N PRO A 312 22.32 -15.06 -7.52
CA PRO A 312 21.81 -16.35 -7.09
C PRO A 312 21.43 -16.24 -5.59
N GLN A 313 20.20 -16.52 -5.25
CA GLN A 313 19.76 -16.65 -3.87
C GLN A 313 19.64 -18.15 -3.58
N ASP A 314 20.40 -18.64 -2.61
CA ASP A 314 20.49 -20.08 -2.30
C ASP A 314 20.80 -20.98 -3.51
N GLY A 315 21.62 -20.48 -4.45
CA GLY A 315 21.99 -21.17 -5.69
C GLY A 315 20.95 -21.10 -6.80
N LYS A 316 19.81 -20.40 -6.57
CA LYS A 316 18.72 -20.26 -7.54
C LYS A 316 18.83 -18.91 -8.25
N PRO A 317 18.54 -18.84 -9.56
CA PRO A 317 18.51 -17.59 -10.29
C PRO A 317 17.48 -16.64 -9.68
N SER A 318 17.88 -15.40 -9.40
CA SER A 318 17.00 -14.40 -8.83
C SER A 318 17.40 -13.00 -9.27
N PHE A 319 16.44 -12.06 -9.23
CA PHE A 319 16.73 -10.64 -9.30
C PHE A 319 16.11 -9.89 -8.12
N GLN A 320 16.68 -8.72 -7.83
CA GLN A 320 16.06 -7.77 -6.91
C GLN A 320 15.99 -6.38 -7.57
N ILE A 321 14.85 -5.71 -7.36
CA ILE A 321 14.62 -4.32 -7.74
C ILE A 321 14.59 -3.52 -6.44
N THR A 322 15.66 -2.77 -6.20
CA THR A 322 15.80 -1.93 -5.00
C THR A 322 15.49 -0.48 -5.36
N PHE A 323 14.42 0.06 -4.83
CA PHE A 323 14.06 1.46 -5.03
C PHE A 323 14.89 2.39 -4.15
N ALA A 324 15.28 3.55 -4.71
CA ALA A 324 16.03 4.57 -3.97
C ALA A 324 15.12 5.23 -2.91
N PRO A 325 15.56 5.40 -1.65
CA PRO A 325 14.75 6.02 -0.60
C PRO A 325 14.20 7.40 -0.97
N ALA A 326 15.02 8.24 -1.62
CA ALA A 326 14.58 9.55 -2.08
C ALA A 326 13.47 9.48 -3.15
N TYR A 327 13.48 8.46 -4.01
CA TYR A 327 12.42 8.22 -4.96
C TYR A 327 11.12 7.81 -4.25
N LEU A 328 11.21 6.89 -3.30
CA LEU A 328 10.06 6.43 -2.50
C LEU A 328 9.38 7.60 -1.79
N THR A 329 10.15 8.43 -1.09
CA THR A 329 9.62 9.58 -0.35
C THR A 329 9.05 10.67 -1.27
N SER A 330 9.59 10.85 -2.48
CA SER A 330 9.05 11.79 -3.48
C SER A 330 7.63 11.45 -3.94
N LEU A 331 7.22 10.20 -3.75
CA LEU A 331 5.89 9.71 -4.11
C LEU A 331 4.87 9.80 -2.95
N ALA A 332 5.29 10.18 -1.75
CA ALA A 332 4.46 10.14 -0.55
C ALA A 332 3.13 10.92 -0.68
N SER A 333 3.17 12.09 -1.34
CA SER A 333 1.99 12.94 -1.56
C SER A 333 1.14 12.53 -2.78
N LYS A 334 1.57 11.50 -3.53
CA LYS A 334 0.85 11.04 -4.72
C LYS A 334 -0.34 10.16 -4.33
N GLU A 335 -1.34 10.13 -5.19
CA GLU A 335 -2.47 9.22 -5.05
C GLU A 335 -2.02 7.75 -5.15
N ALA A 336 -2.77 6.83 -4.55
CA ALA A 336 -2.42 5.40 -4.56
C ALA A 336 -2.22 4.84 -5.98
N ALA A 337 -3.05 5.26 -6.96
CA ALA A 337 -2.89 4.86 -8.35
C ALA A 337 -1.59 5.37 -9.01
N GLU A 338 -1.05 6.50 -8.56
CA GLU A 338 0.23 7.04 -9.04
C GLU A 338 1.43 6.35 -8.40
N ARG A 339 1.20 5.56 -7.35
CA ARG A 339 2.20 4.76 -6.62
C ARG A 339 2.12 3.26 -6.92
N ALA A 340 1.18 2.86 -7.79
CA ALA A 340 1.06 1.48 -8.24
C ALA A 340 2.29 1.07 -9.04
N VAL A 341 2.87 -0.07 -8.72
CA VAL A 341 4.05 -0.64 -9.36
C VAL A 341 3.66 -1.88 -10.15
N THR A 342 4.16 -1.98 -11.37
CA THR A 342 4.09 -3.21 -12.17
C THR A 342 5.49 -3.57 -12.66
N VAL A 343 5.89 -4.81 -12.49
CA VAL A 343 7.14 -5.38 -12.98
C VAL A 343 6.81 -6.49 -13.97
N LYS A 344 7.31 -6.38 -15.20
CA LYS A 344 7.11 -7.38 -16.25
C LYS A 344 8.44 -7.97 -16.70
N TYR A 345 8.49 -9.28 -16.84
CA TYR A 345 9.64 -10.02 -17.33
C TYR A 345 9.19 -11.37 -17.87
N SER A 346 10.11 -12.11 -18.51
CA SER A 346 9.82 -13.41 -19.10
C SER A 346 10.85 -14.45 -18.68
N ALA A 347 10.42 -15.71 -18.69
CA ALA A 347 11.26 -16.88 -18.49
C ALA A 347 11.01 -17.92 -19.60
N THR A 348 12.06 -18.66 -19.94
CA THR A 348 11.97 -19.82 -20.84
C THR A 348 11.76 -21.08 -20.02
N VAL A 349 10.87 -21.95 -20.48
CA VAL A 349 10.66 -23.28 -19.92
C VAL A 349 11.84 -24.16 -20.30
N THR A 350 12.51 -24.77 -19.32
CA THR A 350 13.68 -25.63 -19.54
C THR A 350 13.33 -27.13 -19.47
N ASP A 351 14.24 -27.98 -19.90
CA ASP A 351 14.08 -29.46 -19.84
C ASP A 351 13.80 -29.98 -18.43
N ASP A 352 14.22 -29.24 -17.39
CA ASP A 352 13.95 -29.62 -16.00
C ASP A 352 12.47 -29.50 -15.63
N ALA A 353 11.67 -28.69 -16.35
CA ALA A 353 10.24 -28.55 -16.15
C ALA A 353 9.47 -29.87 -16.37
N VAL A 354 10.02 -30.77 -17.18
CA VAL A 354 9.46 -32.10 -17.43
C VAL A 354 9.56 -33.00 -16.18
N LYS A 355 10.52 -32.74 -15.32
CA LYS A 355 10.81 -33.55 -14.12
C LYS A 355 10.24 -32.94 -12.85
N GLN A 356 10.08 -31.61 -12.82
CA GLN A 356 9.70 -30.86 -11.64
C GLN A 356 8.83 -29.68 -12.06
N VAL A 357 7.86 -29.31 -11.22
CA VAL A 357 7.04 -28.14 -11.42
C VAL A 357 7.91 -26.89 -11.38
N GLY A 358 7.81 -26.04 -12.40
CA GLY A 358 8.44 -24.73 -12.40
C GLY A 358 7.76 -23.82 -11.36
N GLU A 359 8.47 -23.47 -10.29
CA GLU A 359 8.01 -22.48 -9.29
C GLU A 359 8.66 -21.12 -9.57
N ASN A 360 7.86 -20.08 -9.51
CA ASN A 360 8.31 -18.70 -9.60
C ASN A 360 7.75 -17.89 -8.44
N LYS A 361 8.63 -17.43 -7.53
CA LYS A 361 8.29 -16.74 -6.29
C LYS A 361 8.68 -15.29 -6.33
N ALA A 362 7.72 -14.40 -6.09
CA ALA A 362 7.97 -13.00 -5.78
C ALA A 362 8.00 -12.79 -4.27
N SER A 363 8.84 -11.88 -3.81
CA SER A 363 8.78 -11.33 -2.45
C SER A 363 9.01 -9.83 -2.45
N LEU A 364 8.42 -9.16 -1.46
CA LEU A 364 8.50 -7.72 -1.27
C LEU A 364 8.97 -7.44 0.16
N ASP A 365 10.16 -6.86 0.31
CA ASP A 365 10.61 -6.28 1.58
C ASP A 365 10.24 -4.81 1.60
N TYR A 366 9.60 -4.36 2.66
CA TYR A 366 9.15 -2.98 2.81
C TYR A 366 9.29 -2.48 4.25
N SER A 367 9.51 -1.18 4.41
CA SER A 367 9.48 -0.56 5.74
C SER A 367 8.06 -0.56 6.28
N ARG A 368 7.86 -1.27 7.40
CA ARG A 368 6.61 -1.32 8.15
C ARG A 368 6.49 -0.12 9.09
N THR A 369 7.58 0.23 9.72
CA THR A 369 7.81 1.46 10.50
C THR A 369 9.11 2.10 10.04
N PRO A 370 9.49 3.28 10.51
CA PRO A 370 10.80 3.88 10.19
C PRO A 370 12.01 3.00 10.50
N THR A 371 11.89 2.09 11.47
CA THR A 371 12.99 1.26 11.99
C THR A 371 12.81 -0.23 11.74
N GLU A 372 11.67 -0.66 11.22
CA GLU A 372 11.36 -2.07 11.01
C GLU A 372 10.93 -2.35 9.58
N THR A 373 11.37 -3.48 9.06
CA THR A 373 10.97 -4.02 7.75
C THR A 373 10.11 -5.27 7.92
N ASP A 374 9.27 -5.54 6.93
CA ASP A 374 8.49 -6.77 6.83
C ASP A 374 8.57 -7.32 5.40
N THR A 375 8.16 -8.58 5.20
CA THR A 375 8.22 -9.26 3.91
C THR A 375 6.87 -9.87 3.56
N LYS A 376 6.44 -9.68 2.28
CA LYS A 376 5.31 -10.40 1.67
C LYS A 376 5.83 -11.33 0.58
N GLU A 377 5.11 -12.42 0.35
CA GLU A 377 5.44 -13.40 -0.71
C GLU A 377 4.19 -13.78 -1.50
N ASP A 378 4.39 -14.05 -2.79
CA ASP A 378 3.41 -14.65 -3.69
C ASP A 378 4.10 -15.54 -4.71
N LYS A 379 3.38 -16.55 -5.24
CA LYS A 379 3.95 -17.61 -6.09
C LYS A 379 3.06 -17.98 -7.26
N GLU A 380 3.71 -18.28 -8.38
CA GLU A 380 3.11 -18.87 -9.55
C GLU A 380 3.81 -20.18 -9.94
N TYR A 381 3.07 -21.06 -10.60
CA TYR A 381 3.54 -22.39 -11.00
C TYR A 381 3.34 -22.60 -12.49
N VAL A 382 4.36 -23.18 -13.14
CA VAL A 382 4.32 -23.61 -14.53
C VAL A 382 4.44 -25.13 -14.57
N PHE A 383 3.51 -25.78 -15.25
CA PHE A 383 3.46 -27.21 -15.37
C PHE A 383 3.72 -27.60 -16.83
N THR A 384 4.57 -28.62 -17.04
CA THR A 384 4.70 -29.34 -18.30
C THR A 384 4.51 -30.82 -18.06
N PHE A 385 4.08 -31.53 -19.07
CA PHE A 385 3.90 -32.98 -19.00
C PHE A 385 4.74 -33.61 -20.08
N ALA A 386 5.46 -34.72 -19.74
CA ALA A 386 6.10 -35.56 -20.68
C ALA A 386 5.44 -36.95 -20.66
N LEU A 387 5.10 -37.46 -21.82
CA LEU A 387 4.67 -38.83 -21.95
C LEU A 387 5.93 -39.70 -22.10
N HIS A 388 6.15 -40.59 -21.13
CA HIS A 388 7.18 -41.60 -21.22
C HIS A 388 6.53 -42.93 -21.62
N GLY A 389 6.97 -43.49 -22.73
CA GLY A 389 6.51 -44.80 -23.21
C GLY A 389 7.57 -45.45 -24.07
N GLU A 390 7.60 -46.78 -24.09
CA GLU A 390 8.37 -47.54 -25.05
C GLU A 390 7.45 -48.05 -26.17
N LEU A 391 7.76 -47.71 -27.40
CA LEU A 391 7.07 -48.23 -28.58
C LEU A 391 7.83 -49.40 -29.13
N PHE A 392 7.15 -50.52 -29.26
CA PHE A 392 7.72 -51.69 -29.90
C PHE A 392 6.88 -52.09 -31.13
N LYS A 393 7.50 -52.26 -32.24
CA LYS A 393 6.88 -53.01 -33.36
C LYS A 393 7.08 -54.49 -33.11
N VAL A 394 6.01 -55.25 -33.22
CA VAL A 394 6.06 -56.72 -33.06
C VAL A 394 5.54 -57.38 -34.31
N ASP A 395 5.98 -58.64 -34.57
CA ASP A 395 5.41 -59.51 -35.60
C ASP A 395 4.09 -60.16 -35.12
N ASP A 396 3.49 -60.98 -35.97
CA ASP A 396 2.22 -61.67 -35.68
C ASP A 396 2.33 -62.69 -34.52
N ALA A 397 3.53 -62.96 -34.04
CA ALA A 397 3.84 -63.85 -32.91
C ALA A 397 4.20 -63.03 -31.64
N ASN A 398 4.02 -61.68 -31.64
CA ASN A 398 4.41 -60.76 -30.57
C ASN A 398 5.92 -60.68 -30.28
N ALA A 399 6.77 -61.10 -31.21
CA ALA A 399 8.20 -60.90 -31.08
C ALA A 399 8.60 -59.50 -31.54
N LYS A 400 9.45 -58.80 -30.73
CA LYS A 400 9.94 -57.46 -31.06
C LYS A 400 10.73 -57.48 -32.35
N LEU A 401 10.39 -56.62 -33.30
CA LEU A 401 11.14 -56.46 -34.56
C LEU A 401 12.25 -55.45 -34.31
N PRO A 402 13.52 -55.81 -34.45
CA PRO A 402 14.64 -54.93 -34.37
C PRO A 402 14.62 -53.89 -35.50
N ASP A 403 15.24 -52.77 -35.32
CA ASP A 403 15.44 -51.72 -36.34
C ASP A 403 14.14 -51.13 -36.93
N ALA A 404 13.02 -51.20 -36.19
CA ALA A 404 11.78 -50.48 -36.57
C ALA A 404 11.92 -49.00 -36.39
N VAL A 405 11.74 -48.25 -37.47
CA VAL A 405 11.70 -46.78 -37.42
C VAL A 405 10.28 -46.33 -37.20
N PHE A 406 10.10 -45.43 -36.25
CA PHE A 406 8.82 -44.76 -35.95
C PHE A 406 8.94 -43.28 -36.25
N THR A 407 7.88 -42.69 -36.78
CA THR A 407 7.76 -41.25 -36.91
C THR A 407 6.59 -40.81 -36.01
N LEU A 408 6.85 -39.90 -35.10
CA LEU A 408 5.83 -39.31 -34.24
C LEU A 408 5.31 -38.03 -34.92
N TYR A 409 4.01 -37.90 -34.98
CA TYR A 409 3.34 -36.70 -35.49
C TYR A 409 2.57 -36.08 -34.33
N GLU A 410 2.58 -34.74 -34.23
CA GLU A 410 1.65 -34.01 -33.43
C GLU A 410 0.40 -33.74 -34.29
N GLU A 411 -0.79 -34.05 -33.75
CA GLU A 411 -2.05 -33.76 -34.44
C GLU A 411 -2.34 -32.27 -34.28
N ASP A 412 -2.20 -31.54 -35.37
CA ASP A 412 -2.55 -30.13 -35.45
C ASP A 412 -4.04 -29.94 -35.67
N THR A 413 -4.66 -28.94 -35.02
CA THR A 413 -6.09 -28.62 -35.11
C THR A 413 -6.50 -28.04 -36.47
N ASP A 414 -5.55 -27.67 -37.32
CA ASP A 414 -5.78 -27.18 -38.70
C ASP A 414 -5.56 -28.22 -39.79
N GLY A 415 -5.09 -29.44 -39.44
CA GLY A 415 -5.07 -30.58 -40.30
C GLY A 415 -3.80 -30.78 -41.13
N ASP A 416 -2.75 -30.05 -40.81
CA ASP A 416 -1.41 -30.26 -41.35
C ASP A 416 -0.52 -30.95 -40.32
N ASP A 417 -0.30 -32.26 -40.42
CA ASP A 417 0.55 -33.05 -39.51
C ASP A 417 2.00 -32.52 -39.54
N GLU A 418 2.47 -31.90 -38.47
CA GLU A 418 3.86 -31.51 -38.35
C GLU A 418 4.74 -32.64 -37.81
N ILE A 419 5.88 -32.87 -38.44
CA ILE A 419 6.81 -33.92 -38.03
C ILE A 419 7.68 -33.39 -36.90
N VAL A 420 7.47 -33.88 -35.69
CA VAL A 420 8.33 -33.59 -34.55
C VAL A 420 9.51 -34.60 -34.55
N TRP A 421 10.71 -34.08 -34.79
CA TRP A 421 11.95 -34.89 -34.71
C TRP A 421 12.42 -34.94 -33.26
N ALA A 422 12.40 -36.12 -32.66
CA ALA A 422 13.15 -36.37 -31.43
C ALA A 422 14.50 -36.97 -31.81
N GLU A 423 15.58 -36.21 -31.67
CA GLU A 423 16.94 -36.79 -31.71
C GLU A 423 17.23 -37.46 -30.36
N ASN A 424 17.74 -38.73 -30.45
CA ASN A 424 18.24 -39.49 -29.31
C ASN A 424 19.58 -38.95 -28.81
#